data_efd1cccf5c0b5ba2b6036fa0b5e7d3cd
#
_entry.id   efd1cccf5c0b5ba2b6036fa0b5e7d3cd
#
_cell.length_a   1.000
_cell.length_b   1.000
_cell.length_c   1.000
_cell.angle_alpha   90.00
_cell.angle_beta   90.00
_cell.angle_gamma   90.00
#
_symmetry.space_group_name_H-M   'P 1'
#
loop_
_entity.id
_entity.type
_entity.pdbx_description
1 polymer ?
#
loop_
_entity_poly.entity_id
_entity_poly.type
_entity_poly.pdbx_seq_one_letter_code
_entity_poly.pdbx_strand_id
1 'polypeptide(L)'
;MTHKIKVQMFGNFRMDYNGAPFVAEKMHKESQFNRLMQALIHYSDCGVAKDKLEEIVIGERDIDAPHTALRVIVYKTKQKLTQLGLPGKNLIYLEGGIYYWTPDIEIEEDAAEFEKLYNEACALEKQMPQEPESAETVCDERIKEIEDNMLELYVKALYLYKGEFLAAYTGETWIAQEARRYHTMFEKIINKSAYILRKRKQFKGLEKLGVYAAKVDLFNEWEELIMEAMVETRRYDEAEELYTDVVDYYLRECGIYPSSRLLEILEKYSNQMNHAHEILENIQEGMNEQEETERGGYFCSYPVFRGIYQASIRIMKRTRVPVYLMLCTLEDEEGRQVQSETKMNKYSRQLKKCVGESIRYSDIYTSYGKVQFLIMLIGLKREDCEIVKKRINRQFAKKNPRAAEKYHVNSIVCEL
;
A
#
# COMPACT_ATOMS: atom_id res chain seq x y z
N MET A 1 -2.91 -44.54 -0.50
CA MET A 1 -3.20 -43.15 -0.87
C MET A 1 -2.69 -42.30 0.28
N THR A 2 -1.75 -41.42 0.03
CA THR A 2 -1.29 -40.44 1.02
C THR A 2 -2.43 -39.44 1.29
N HIS A 3 -2.88 -39.36 2.54
CA HIS A 3 -3.87 -38.38 2.95
C HIS A 3 -3.20 -37.02 3.06
N LYS A 4 -3.76 -36.01 2.34
CA LYS A 4 -3.14 -34.70 2.21
C LYS A 4 -4.15 -33.60 2.47
N ILE A 5 -3.75 -32.62 3.29
CA ILE A 5 -4.50 -31.40 3.53
C ILE A 5 -3.73 -30.23 2.91
N LYS A 6 -4.40 -29.47 2.05
CA LYS A 6 -3.89 -28.18 1.57
C LYS A 6 -4.47 -27.08 2.42
N VAL A 7 -3.62 -26.18 2.89
CA VAL A 7 -4.01 -25.08 3.77
C VAL A 7 -3.53 -23.76 3.19
N GLN A 8 -4.45 -22.86 3.05
CA GLN A 8 -4.17 -21.47 2.69
C GLN A 8 -4.23 -20.63 3.97
N MET A 9 -3.09 -20.04 4.35
CA MET A 9 -2.94 -19.09 5.45
C MET A 9 -2.84 -17.64 4.95
N PHE A 10 -2.36 -17.43 3.72
CA PHE A 10 -2.28 -16.10 3.13
C PHE A 10 -3.62 -15.62 2.60
N GLY A 11 -4.08 -14.47 3.11
CA GLY A 11 -5.39 -13.93 2.83
C GLY A 11 -6.50 -14.62 3.64
N ASN A 12 -7.47 -15.22 2.98
CA ASN A 12 -8.56 -15.93 3.63
C ASN A 12 -8.17 -17.36 4.01
N PHE A 13 -8.41 -17.74 5.26
CA PHE A 13 -8.15 -19.09 5.73
C PHE A 13 -9.01 -20.12 5.02
N ARG A 14 -8.37 -21.10 4.40
CA ARG A 14 -9.03 -22.19 3.69
C ARG A 14 -8.30 -23.51 3.89
N MET A 15 -9.06 -24.58 4.00
CA MET A 15 -8.52 -25.93 4.10
C MET A 15 -9.25 -26.87 3.13
N ASP A 16 -8.48 -27.61 2.34
CA ASP A 16 -8.98 -28.60 1.40
C ASP A 16 -8.40 -29.98 1.76
N TYR A 17 -9.25 -30.99 1.84
CA TYR A 17 -8.83 -32.37 2.05
C TYR A 17 -9.09 -33.19 0.79
N ASN A 18 -8.05 -33.80 0.23
CA ASN A 18 -8.12 -34.55 -1.03
C ASN A 18 -8.85 -33.78 -2.17
N GLY A 19 -8.67 -32.44 -2.21
CA GLY A 19 -9.26 -31.57 -3.22
C GLY A 19 -10.71 -31.13 -2.96
N ALA A 20 -11.31 -31.53 -1.85
CA ALA A 20 -12.64 -31.05 -1.43
C ALA A 20 -12.48 -30.03 -0.28
N PRO A 21 -13.09 -28.83 -0.36
CA PRO A 21 -13.04 -27.86 0.71
C PRO A 21 -13.76 -28.36 1.95
N PHE A 22 -13.10 -28.36 3.11
CA PHE A 22 -13.73 -28.76 4.36
C PHE A 22 -13.81 -27.65 5.41
N VAL A 23 -13.12 -26.52 5.18
CA VAL A 23 -13.35 -25.26 5.86
C VAL A 23 -13.66 -24.22 4.80
N ALA A 24 -14.95 -23.92 4.64
CA ALA A 24 -15.40 -22.92 3.68
C ALA A 24 -15.35 -21.51 4.30
N GLU A 25 -15.13 -20.49 3.46
CA GLU A 25 -15.08 -19.05 3.82
C GLU A 25 -16.29 -18.55 4.63
N LYS A 26 -17.43 -19.27 4.58
CA LYS A 26 -18.67 -18.91 5.29
C LYS A 26 -18.75 -19.38 6.75
N MET A 27 -17.77 -20.16 7.25
CA MET A 27 -17.76 -20.52 8.66
C MET A 27 -17.35 -19.30 9.49
N HIS A 28 -18.09 -19.06 10.58
CA HIS A 28 -17.89 -17.92 11.49
C HIS A 28 -16.41 -17.70 11.78
N LYS A 29 -15.91 -16.49 11.48
CA LYS A 29 -14.50 -16.08 11.60
C LYS A 29 -13.89 -16.42 12.98
N GLU A 30 -14.68 -16.46 14.03
CA GLU A 30 -14.23 -16.63 15.42
C GLU A 30 -14.45 -18.05 15.99
N SER A 31 -14.56 -19.09 15.14
CA SER A 31 -14.79 -20.42 15.69
C SER A 31 -13.54 -20.96 16.39
N GLN A 32 -13.69 -21.48 17.62
CA GLN A 32 -12.61 -22.16 18.35
C GLN A 32 -11.97 -23.30 17.55
N PHE A 33 -12.75 -23.91 16.66
CA PHE A 33 -12.26 -24.90 15.69
C PHE A 33 -11.23 -24.29 14.74
N ASN A 34 -11.52 -23.13 14.14
CA ASN A 34 -10.59 -22.50 13.21
C ASN A 34 -9.30 -22.06 13.92
N ARG A 35 -9.40 -21.42 15.09
CA ARG A 35 -8.23 -21.03 15.91
C ARG A 35 -7.34 -22.23 16.25
N LEU A 36 -7.97 -23.33 16.69
CA LEU A 36 -7.25 -24.56 17.02
C LEU A 36 -6.54 -25.14 15.77
N MET A 37 -7.24 -25.20 14.64
CA MET A 37 -6.68 -25.75 13.40
C MET A 37 -5.57 -24.86 12.84
N GLN A 38 -5.73 -23.54 12.84
CA GLN A 38 -4.70 -22.58 12.41
C GLN A 38 -3.41 -22.79 13.19
N ALA A 39 -3.51 -22.84 14.54
CA ALA A 39 -2.33 -23.01 15.38
C ALA A 39 -1.67 -24.39 15.20
N LEU A 40 -2.45 -25.48 15.21
CA LEU A 40 -1.89 -26.85 15.11
C LEU A 40 -1.28 -27.13 13.73
N ILE A 41 -1.79 -26.53 12.69
CA ILE A 41 -1.24 -26.68 11.33
C ILE A 41 0.01 -25.85 11.18
N HIS A 42 -0.04 -24.58 11.57
CA HIS A 42 1.10 -23.67 11.44
C HIS A 42 2.32 -24.12 12.24
N TYR A 43 2.10 -24.70 13.41
CA TYR A 43 3.16 -25.28 14.25
C TYR A 43 3.24 -26.81 14.14
N SER A 44 2.84 -27.41 13.02
CA SER A 44 2.81 -28.86 12.85
C SER A 44 4.15 -29.54 13.09
N ASP A 45 5.24 -28.89 12.73
CA ASP A 45 6.61 -29.43 12.86
C ASP A 45 7.10 -29.47 14.32
N CYS A 46 6.72 -28.52 15.15
CA CYS A 46 7.21 -28.39 16.53
C CYS A 46 6.12 -28.60 17.60
N GLY A 47 4.86 -28.65 17.19
CA GLY A 47 3.71 -28.67 18.08
C GLY A 47 3.47 -27.37 18.82
N VAL A 48 2.39 -27.31 19.61
CA VAL A 48 2.00 -26.13 20.38
C VAL A 48 1.92 -26.47 21.86
N ALA A 49 2.66 -25.73 22.68
CA ALA A 49 2.59 -25.87 24.13
C ALA A 49 1.14 -25.66 24.61
N LYS A 50 0.71 -26.44 25.58
CA LYS A 50 -0.66 -26.47 26.10
C LYS A 50 -1.11 -25.05 26.51
N ASP A 51 -0.30 -24.31 27.24
CA ASP A 51 -0.65 -22.97 27.76
C ASP A 51 -0.78 -21.97 26.59
N LYS A 52 0.11 -22.02 25.59
CA LYS A 52 0.00 -21.20 24.37
C LYS A 52 -1.27 -21.53 23.57
N LEU A 53 -1.62 -22.82 23.48
CA LEU A 53 -2.81 -23.23 22.76
C LEU A 53 -4.09 -22.83 23.49
N GLU A 54 -4.07 -22.79 24.81
CA GLU A 54 -5.17 -22.25 25.65
C GLU A 54 -5.37 -20.76 25.36
N GLU A 55 -4.29 -19.98 25.38
CA GLU A 55 -4.32 -18.55 25.05
C GLU A 55 -4.92 -18.32 23.65
N ILE A 56 -4.45 -19.03 22.62
CA ILE A 56 -4.93 -18.91 21.25
C ILE A 56 -6.41 -19.27 21.10
N VAL A 57 -6.85 -20.38 21.69
CA VAL A 57 -8.19 -20.94 21.43
C VAL A 57 -9.26 -20.35 22.33
N ILE A 58 -8.91 -20.04 23.55
CA ILE A 58 -9.83 -19.51 24.57
C ILE A 58 -9.83 -17.97 24.54
N GLY A 59 -8.63 -17.36 24.36
CA GLY A 59 -8.45 -15.90 24.39
C GLY A 59 -8.71 -15.32 25.78
N GLU A 60 -9.12 -14.06 25.83
CA GLU A 60 -9.40 -13.31 27.07
C GLU A 60 -10.73 -13.69 27.75
N ARG A 61 -11.33 -14.81 27.39
CA ARG A 61 -12.60 -15.23 28.02
C ARG A 61 -12.34 -15.70 29.44
N ASP A 62 -13.06 -15.11 30.39
CA ASP A 62 -13.02 -15.52 31.79
C ASP A 62 -13.67 -16.88 31.94
N ILE A 63 -12.86 -17.93 32.03
CA ILE A 63 -13.28 -19.32 32.14
C ILE A 63 -12.63 -19.92 33.40
N ASP A 64 -13.43 -20.42 34.33
CA ASP A 64 -12.98 -20.98 35.62
C ASP A 64 -11.99 -22.14 35.47
N ALA A 65 -12.04 -22.89 34.36
CA ALA A 65 -11.18 -24.05 34.13
C ALA A 65 -10.68 -24.15 32.68
N PRO A 66 -9.72 -23.27 32.23
CA PRO A 66 -9.26 -23.22 30.85
C PRO A 66 -8.68 -24.56 30.34
N HIS A 67 -7.98 -25.29 31.18
CA HIS A 67 -7.45 -26.62 30.85
C HIS A 67 -8.54 -27.64 30.49
N THR A 68 -9.65 -27.62 31.19
CA THR A 68 -10.78 -28.49 30.89
C THR A 68 -11.51 -28.05 29.64
N ALA A 69 -11.68 -26.75 29.44
CA ALA A 69 -12.27 -26.19 28.24
C ALA A 69 -11.48 -26.56 26.98
N LEU A 70 -10.15 -26.43 26.99
CA LEU A 70 -9.31 -26.82 25.86
C LEU A 70 -9.46 -28.31 25.52
N ARG A 71 -9.48 -29.21 26.53
CA ARG A 71 -9.70 -30.66 26.30
C ARG A 71 -11.02 -30.93 25.60
N VAL A 72 -12.09 -30.25 25.99
CA VAL A 72 -13.42 -30.37 25.36
C VAL A 72 -13.38 -29.85 23.92
N ILE A 73 -12.71 -28.73 23.66
CA ILE A 73 -12.58 -28.17 22.31
C ILE A 73 -11.79 -29.13 21.42
N VAL A 74 -10.66 -29.65 21.88
CA VAL A 74 -9.85 -30.64 21.15
C VAL A 74 -10.67 -31.90 20.85
N TYR A 75 -11.42 -32.41 21.82
CA TYR A 75 -12.30 -33.58 21.62
C TYR A 75 -13.37 -33.31 20.55
N LYS A 76 -14.08 -32.18 20.65
CA LYS A 76 -15.09 -31.78 19.64
C LYS A 76 -14.46 -31.60 18.24
N THR A 77 -13.26 -31.04 18.19
CA THR A 77 -12.52 -30.89 16.93
C THR A 77 -12.19 -32.22 16.30
N LYS A 78 -11.68 -33.21 17.09
CA LYS A 78 -11.45 -34.55 16.60
C LYS A 78 -12.71 -35.21 16.04
N GLN A 79 -13.83 -35.09 16.74
CA GLN A 79 -15.13 -35.59 16.23
C GLN A 79 -15.50 -34.95 14.91
N LYS A 80 -15.37 -33.62 14.81
CA LYS A 80 -15.70 -32.88 13.58
C LYS A 80 -14.80 -33.30 12.41
N LEU A 81 -13.49 -33.46 12.65
CA LEU A 81 -12.54 -33.90 11.62
C LEU A 81 -12.90 -35.33 11.11
N THR A 82 -13.27 -36.23 12.03
CA THR A 82 -13.75 -37.56 11.64
C THR A 82 -15.03 -37.53 10.84
N GLN A 83 -16.00 -36.66 11.20
CA GLN A 83 -17.23 -36.46 10.43
C GLN A 83 -16.96 -35.89 9.02
N LEU A 84 -15.91 -35.08 8.87
CA LEU A 84 -15.44 -34.52 7.59
C LEU A 84 -14.65 -35.57 6.76
N GLY A 85 -14.51 -36.79 7.25
CA GLY A 85 -13.90 -37.89 6.52
C GLY A 85 -12.39 -38.02 6.67
N LEU A 86 -11.74 -37.32 7.62
CA LEU A 86 -10.32 -37.49 7.87
C LEU A 86 -10.10 -38.87 8.54
N PRO A 87 -9.13 -39.68 8.07
CA PRO A 87 -8.85 -40.97 8.64
C PRO A 87 -8.04 -40.80 9.95
N GLY A 88 -8.31 -41.70 10.90
CA GLY A 88 -7.50 -41.83 12.09
C GLY A 88 -8.20 -41.44 13.41
N LYS A 89 -7.83 -42.13 14.47
CA LYS A 89 -8.36 -41.92 15.83
C LYS A 89 -7.56 -40.86 16.61
N ASN A 90 -6.31 -40.56 16.23
CA ASN A 90 -5.39 -39.70 16.95
C ASN A 90 -4.89 -38.52 16.12
N LEU A 91 -5.82 -37.82 15.42
CA LEU A 91 -5.49 -36.66 14.58
C LEU A 91 -4.76 -35.56 15.33
N ILE A 92 -5.07 -35.39 16.61
CA ILE A 92 -4.42 -34.45 17.51
C ILE A 92 -4.03 -35.23 18.77
N TYR A 93 -2.80 -35.19 19.20
CA TYR A 93 -2.34 -35.91 20.41
C TYR A 93 -1.56 -34.96 21.32
N LEU A 94 -1.48 -35.31 22.61
CA LEU A 94 -0.77 -34.55 23.63
C LEU A 94 0.37 -35.43 24.15
N GLU A 95 1.59 -34.92 24.05
CA GLU A 95 2.79 -35.54 24.56
C GLU A 95 3.68 -34.52 25.23
N GLY A 96 4.15 -34.81 26.45
CA GLY A 96 5.04 -33.91 27.19
C GLY A 96 4.49 -32.48 27.43
N GLY A 97 3.16 -32.28 27.41
CA GLY A 97 2.53 -30.94 27.56
C GLY A 97 2.42 -30.16 26.25
N ILE A 98 2.74 -30.77 25.11
CA ILE A 98 2.68 -30.17 23.78
C ILE A 98 1.62 -30.91 22.96
N TYR A 99 0.75 -30.14 22.29
CA TYR A 99 -0.22 -30.66 21.32
C TYR A 99 0.41 -30.75 19.95
N TYR A 100 0.25 -31.88 19.30
CA TYR A 100 0.77 -32.19 17.97
C TYR A 100 -0.36 -32.55 17.01
N TRP A 101 -0.16 -32.23 15.75
CA TRP A 101 -0.91 -32.82 14.64
C TRP A 101 -0.33 -34.18 14.27
N THR A 102 -1.16 -35.11 13.80
CA THR A 102 -0.70 -36.45 13.41
C THR A 102 0.23 -36.41 12.19
N PRO A 103 1.34 -37.16 12.20
CA PRO A 103 2.20 -37.27 11.02
C PRO A 103 1.58 -38.14 9.90
N ASP A 104 0.47 -38.85 10.16
CA ASP A 104 -0.18 -39.71 9.17
C ASP A 104 -0.87 -38.93 8.05
N ILE A 105 -1.03 -37.63 8.20
CA ILE A 105 -1.66 -36.74 7.23
C ILE A 105 -0.68 -35.61 6.86
N GLU A 106 -0.27 -35.61 5.61
CA GLU A 106 0.63 -34.58 5.06
C GLU A 106 -0.08 -33.25 5.01
N ILE A 107 0.62 -32.18 5.47
CA ILE A 107 0.15 -30.81 5.40
C ILE A 107 0.92 -30.08 4.30
N GLU A 108 0.21 -29.47 3.37
CA GLU A 108 0.74 -28.46 2.44
C GLU A 108 0.21 -27.08 2.85
N GLU A 109 0.98 -26.36 3.64
CA GLU A 109 0.69 -24.99 4.05
C GLU A 109 1.41 -24.00 3.14
N ASP A 110 0.67 -23.03 2.58
CA ASP A 110 1.23 -22.01 1.69
C ASP A 110 2.27 -21.12 2.40
N ALA A 111 2.07 -20.81 3.67
CA ALA A 111 3.01 -19.99 4.44
C ALA A 111 4.32 -20.73 4.75
N ALA A 112 4.26 -22.03 5.08
CA ALA A 112 5.45 -22.85 5.30
C ALA A 112 6.27 -23.02 4.00
N GLU A 113 5.60 -23.27 2.86
CA GLU A 113 6.27 -23.40 1.56
C GLU A 113 6.86 -22.05 1.11
N PHE A 114 6.15 -20.92 1.35
CA PHE A 114 6.68 -19.59 1.11
C PHE A 114 7.99 -19.34 1.87
N GLU A 115 8.01 -19.66 3.17
CA GLU A 115 9.20 -19.49 4.01
C GLU A 115 10.36 -20.38 3.55
N LYS A 116 10.07 -21.62 3.17
CA LYS A 116 11.07 -22.55 2.63
C LYS A 116 11.70 -22.00 1.35
N LEU A 117 10.89 -21.55 0.38
CA LEU A 117 11.38 -20.96 -0.86
C LEU A 117 12.22 -19.70 -0.62
N TYR A 118 11.79 -18.84 0.32
CA TYR A 118 12.56 -17.69 0.74
C TYR A 118 13.93 -18.08 1.33
N ASN A 119 13.96 -19.08 2.22
CA ASN A 119 15.19 -19.52 2.86
C ASN A 119 16.15 -20.20 1.85
N GLU A 120 15.62 -20.96 0.88
CA GLU A 120 16.41 -21.53 -0.21
C GLU A 120 17.05 -20.43 -1.07
N ALA A 121 16.31 -19.37 -1.42
CA ALA A 121 16.84 -18.22 -2.13
C ALA A 121 17.92 -17.48 -1.32
N CYS A 122 17.72 -17.30 -0.01
CA CYS A 122 18.73 -16.72 0.88
C CYS A 122 20.01 -17.60 0.97
N ALA A 123 19.87 -18.91 0.87
CA ALA A 123 21.03 -19.82 0.84
C ALA A 123 21.82 -19.69 -0.46
N LEU A 124 21.16 -19.49 -1.58
CA LEU A 124 21.80 -19.19 -2.87
C LEU A 124 22.51 -17.83 -2.85
N GLU A 125 21.91 -16.82 -2.25
CA GLU A 125 22.53 -15.49 -2.11
C GLU A 125 23.87 -15.56 -1.35
N LYS A 126 23.98 -16.39 -0.32
CA LYS A 126 25.22 -16.57 0.45
C LYS A 126 26.34 -17.26 -0.35
N GLN A 127 26.01 -17.88 -1.49
CA GLN A 127 26.97 -18.51 -2.38
C GLN A 127 27.51 -17.55 -3.44
N MET A 128 27.00 -16.30 -3.50
CA MET A 128 27.52 -15.27 -4.40
C MET A 128 28.98 -14.94 -4.03
N PRO A 129 29.89 -14.84 -5.02
CA PRO A 129 31.25 -14.41 -4.78
C PRO A 129 31.28 -13.01 -4.16
N GLN A 130 32.07 -12.81 -3.12
CA GLN A 130 32.18 -11.51 -2.43
C GLN A 130 33.21 -10.56 -3.08
N GLU A 131 34.11 -11.06 -3.90
CA GLU A 131 35.11 -10.26 -4.65
C GLU A 131 35.27 -10.78 -6.09
N PRO A 132 35.58 -9.92 -7.06
CA PRO A 132 35.87 -10.37 -8.42
C PRO A 132 37.24 -11.08 -8.42
N GLU A 133 37.23 -12.40 -8.33
CA GLU A 133 38.38 -13.19 -8.64
C GLU A 133 38.75 -12.99 -10.13
N SER A 134 40.02 -12.94 -10.48
CA SER A 134 40.65 -12.50 -11.70
C SER A 134 40.29 -13.23 -13.02
N ALA A 135 39.07 -13.73 -13.17
CA ALA A 135 38.49 -14.26 -14.39
C ALA A 135 37.06 -13.72 -14.57
N GLU A 136 36.91 -12.47 -15.02
CA GLU A 136 35.66 -11.71 -15.09
C GLU A 136 34.48 -12.47 -15.75
N THR A 137 34.72 -13.20 -16.83
CA THR A 137 33.67 -13.88 -17.61
C THR A 137 33.03 -15.07 -16.91
N VAL A 138 33.81 -15.89 -16.20
CA VAL A 138 33.30 -17.11 -15.52
C VAL A 138 32.54 -16.74 -14.23
N CYS A 139 32.98 -15.68 -13.57
CA CYS A 139 32.33 -15.16 -12.40
C CYS A 139 30.94 -14.57 -12.75
N ASP A 140 30.83 -13.84 -13.86
CA ASP A 140 29.57 -13.24 -14.32
C ASP A 140 28.51 -14.27 -14.73
N GLU A 141 28.90 -15.37 -15.38
CA GLU A 141 27.96 -16.46 -15.72
C GLU A 141 27.41 -17.15 -14.46
N ARG A 142 28.27 -17.44 -13.49
CA ARG A 142 27.88 -18.07 -12.23
C ARG A 142 26.96 -17.17 -11.40
N ILE A 143 27.26 -15.87 -11.32
CA ILE A 143 26.38 -14.90 -10.64
C ILE A 143 25.03 -14.86 -11.34
N LYS A 144 25.00 -14.85 -12.66
CA LYS A 144 23.77 -14.84 -13.44
C LYS A 144 22.94 -16.09 -13.19
N GLU A 145 23.55 -17.28 -13.14
CA GLU A 145 22.87 -18.55 -12.84
C GLU A 145 22.25 -18.51 -11.43
N ILE A 146 22.99 -18.02 -10.43
CA ILE A 146 22.49 -17.90 -9.06
C ILE A 146 21.30 -16.91 -9.03
N GLU A 147 21.42 -15.74 -9.67
CA GLU A 147 20.34 -14.76 -9.74
C GLU A 147 19.10 -15.33 -10.47
N ASP A 148 19.26 -16.13 -11.52
CA ASP A 148 18.15 -16.79 -12.22
C ASP A 148 17.42 -17.76 -11.32
N ASN A 149 18.16 -18.61 -10.59
CA ASN A 149 17.61 -19.54 -9.64
C ASN A 149 16.89 -18.82 -8.47
N MET A 150 17.47 -17.72 -7.97
CA MET A 150 16.83 -16.89 -6.96
C MET A 150 15.52 -16.28 -7.46
N LEU A 151 15.49 -15.73 -8.66
CA LEU A 151 14.27 -15.16 -9.25
C LEU A 151 13.19 -16.22 -9.41
N GLU A 152 13.55 -17.46 -9.84
CA GLU A 152 12.60 -18.56 -9.95
C GLU A 152 11.97 -18.90 -8.60
N LEU A 153 12.79 -19.01 -7.54
CA LEU A 153 12.29 -19.24 -6.17
C LEU A 153 11.41 -18.10 -5.67
N TYR A 154 11.81 -16.86 -5.92
CA TYR A 154 11.03 -15.68 -5.53
C TYR A 154 9.68 -15.61 -6.25
N VAL A 155 9.65 -15.91 -7.55
CA VAL A 155 8.39 -15.97 -8.31
C VAL A 155 7.46 -17.04 -7.74
N LYS A 156 7.99 -18.24 -7.41
CA LYS A 156 7.20 -19.30 -6.76
C LYS A 156 6.67 -18.86 -5.39
N ALA A 157 7.51 -18.22 -4.58
CA ALA A 157 7.11 -17.70 -3.27
C ALA A 157 6.02 -16.63 -3.40
N LEU A 158 6.20 -15.66 -4.29
CA LEU A 158 5.20 -14.61 -4.53
C LEU A 158 3.85 -15.19 -4.99
N TYR A 159 3.85 -16.24 -5.79
CA TYR A 159 2.60 -16.88 -6.22
C TYR A 159 1.79 -17.45 -5.04
N LEU A 160 2.44 -17.82 -3.94
CA LEU A 160 1.80 -18.28 -2.71
C LEU A 160 1.26 -17.14 -1.85
N TYR A 161 1.92 -15.98 -1.83
CA TYR A 161 1.56 -14.84 -0.98
C TYR A 161 0.39 -14.06 -1.58
N LYS A 162 -0.84 -14.38 -1.18
CA LYS A 162 -2.08 -13.79 -1.73
C LYS A 162 -2.66 -12.66 -0.87
N GLY A 163 -1.93 -12.18 0.10
CA GLY A 163 -2.33 -11.17 1.08
C GLY A 163 -1.72 -11.46 2.44
N GLU A 164 -2.06 -10.67 3.44
CA GLU A 164 -1.56 -10.85 4.80
C GLU A 164 -1.88 -12.24 5.38
N PHE A 165 -0.99 -12.73 6.23
CA PHE A 165 -1.18 -13.98 6.96
C PHE A 165 -2.45 -13.89 7.83
N LEU A 166 -3.41 -14.78 7.59
CA LEU A 166 -4.69 -14.83 8.29
C LEU A 166 -5.37 -13.47 8.44
N ALA A 167 -5.46 -12.69 7.37
CA ALA A 167 -5.92 -11.29 7.33
C ALA A 167 -7.24 -11.02 8.08
N ALA A 168 -8.14 -12.01 8.17
CA ALA A 168 -9.40 -11.89 8.90
C ALA A 168 -9.26 -11.99 10.43
N TYR A 169 -8.07 -12.31 10.96
CA TYR A 169 -7.80 -12.63 12.36
C TYR A 169 -6.70 -11.75 12.98
N THR A 170 -6.42 -10.61 12.42
CA THR A 170 -5.32 -9.70 12.82
C THR A 170 -5.40 -9.18 14.26
N GLY A 171 -6.54 -9.33 14.94
CA GLY A 171 -6.67 -9.02 16.37
C GLY A 171 -5.93 -9.98 17.32
N GLU A 172 -5.46 -11.12 16.84
CA GLU A 172 -4.73 -12.11 17.63
C GLU A 172 -3.23 -11.79 17.64
N THR A 173 -2.63 -11.67 18.82
CA THR A 173 -1.21 -11.26 18.97
C THR A 173 -0.24 -12.15 18.18
N TRP A 174 -0.41 -13.48 18.23
CA TRP A 174 0.48 -14.41 17.53
C TRP A 174 0.33 -14.29 16.01
N ILE A 175 -0.91 -14.06 15.51
CA ILE A 175 -1.17 -13.86 14.08
C ILE A 175 -0.53 -12.55 13.62
N ALA A 176 -0.66 -11.48 14.38
CA ALA A 176 -0.04 -10.19 14.06
C ALA A 176 1.50 -10.28 14.02
N GLN A 177 2.11 -11.10 14.88
CA GLN A 177 3.55 -11.35 14.86
C GLN A 177 3.98 -12.10 13.60
N GLU A 178 3.28 -13.20 13.25
CA GLU A 178 3.56 -13.98 12.04
C GLU A 178 3.27 -13.15 10.77
N ALA A 179 2.17 -12.41 10.72
CA ALA A 179 1.84 -11.52 9.61
C ALA A 179 2.98 -10.53 9.35
N ARG A 180 3.51 -9.87 10.40
CA ARG A 180 4.66 -8.97 10.27
C ARG A 180 5.91 -9.69 9.77
N ARG A 181 6.17 -10.91 10.25
CA ARG A 181 7.32 -11.72 9.84
C ARG A 181 7.25 -12.06 8.35
N TYR A 182 6.10 -12.55 7.89
CA TYR A 182 5.89 -12.88 6.48
C TYR A 182 5.88 -11.64 5.58
N HIS A 183 5.30 -10.55 6.04
CA HIS A 183 5.32 -9.28 5.31
C HIS A 183 6.76 -8.77 5.10
N THR A 184 7.60 -8.85 6.13
CA THR A 184 9.03 -8.49 6.01
C THR A 184 9.77 -9.39 5.00
N MET A 185 9.43 -10.68 4.93
CA MET A 185 10.00 -11.58 3.90
C MET A 185 9.51 -11.19 2.51
N PHE A 186 8.21 -10.89 2.36
CA PHE A 186 7.61 -10.41 1.12
C PHE A 186 8.31 -9.15 0.60
N GLU A 187 8.47 -8.12 1.44
CA GLU A 187 9.21 -6.89 1.07
C GLU A 187 10.64 -7.20 0.60
N LYS A 188 11.34 -8.10 1.29
CA LYS A 188 12.70 -8.49 0.90
C LYS A 188 12.71 -9.19 -0.45
N ILE A 189 11.74 -10.08 -0.72
CA ILE A 189 11.61 -10.76 -2.02
C ILE A 189 11.39 -9.73 -3.13
N ILE A 190 10.45 -8.79 -2.96
CA ILE A 190 10.17 -7.75 -3.94
C ILE A 190 11.42 -6.91 -4.20
N ASN A 191 12.07 -6.40 -3.14
CA ASN A 191 13.25 -5.55 -3.28
C ASN A 191 14.44 -6.27 -3.95
N LYS A 192 14.69 -7.54 -3.59
CA LYS A 192 15.75 -8.34 -4.22
C LYS A 192 15.45 -8.66 -5.69
N SER A 193 14.21 -9.04 -5.99
CA SER A 193 13.77 -9.26 -7.37
C SER A 193 13.89 -7.98 -8.20
N ALA A 194 13.44 -6.84 -7.67
CA ALA A 194 13.57 -5.55 -8.33
C ALA A 194 15.03 -5.17 -8.60
N TYR A 195 15.92 -5.39 -7.63
CA TYR A 195 17.36 -5.16 -7.81
C TYR A 195 17.94 -5.96 -8.97
N ILE A 196 17.66 -7.27 -9.04
CA ILE A 196 18.16 -8.14 -10.13
C ILE A 196 17.58 -7.70 -11.49
N LEU A 197 16.28 -7.39 -11.54
CA LEU A 197 15.60 -6.96 -12.77
C LEU A 197 16.12 -5.62 -13.26
N ARG A 198 16.41 -4.65 -12.37
CA ARG A 198 17.06 -3.37 -12.70
C ARG A 198 18.45 -3.57 -13.29
N LYS A 199 19.29 -4.34 -12.60
CA LYS A 199 20.65 -4.67 -13.05
C LYS A 199 20.67 -5.24 -14.47
N ARG A 200 19.66 -6.06 -14.80
CA ARG A 200 19.50 -6.72 -16.10
C ARG A 200 18.71 -5.91 -17.13
N LYS A 201 18.24 -4.73 -16.77
CA LYS A 201 17.37 -3.88 -17.61
C LYS A 201 16.09 -4.60 -18.07
N GLN A 202 15.57 -5.51 -17.25
CA GLN A 202 14.35 -6.27 -17.53
C GLN A 202 13.11 -5.51 -17.04
N PHE A 203 12.86 -4.33 -17.59
CA PHE A 203 11.82 -3.40 -17.12
C PHE A 203 10.40 -3.95 -17.23
N LYS A 204 10.11 -4.80 -18.24
CA LYS A 204 8.80 -5.51 -18.29
C LYS A 204 8.58 -6.45 -17.10
N GLY A 205 9.64 -7.07 -16.61
CA GLY A 205 9.61 -7.89 -15.40
C GLY A 205 9.39 -7.04 -14.16
N LEU A 206 10.08 -5.89 -14.07
CA LEU A 206 9.97 -4.92 -12.98
C LEU A 206 8.55 -4.37 -12.87
N GLU A 207 7.94 -4.01 -14.00
CA GLU A 207 6.54 -3.54 -14.05
C GLU A 207 5.56 -4.60 -13.54
N LYS A 208 5.68 -5.85 -14.02
CA LYS A 208 4.83 -6.95 -13.53
C LYS A 208 5.00 -7.21 -12.04
N LEU A 209 6.22 -7.10 -11.54
CA LEU A 209 6.53 -7.24 -10.10
C LEU A 209 5.85 -6.14 -9.30
N GLY A 210 5.95 -4.88 -9.74
CA GLY A 210 5.30 -3.74 -9.10
C GLY A 210 3.78 -3.85 -9.10
N VAL A 211 3.18 -4.19 -10.25
CA VAL A 211 1.72 -4.41 -10.37
C VAL A 211 1.22 -5.51 -9.42
N TYR A 212 2.00 -6.60 -9.33
CA TYR A 212 1.65 -7.67 -8.39
C TYR A 212 1.76 -7.19 -6.94
N ALA A 213 2.85 -6.52 -6.57
CA ALA A 213 3.11 -6.05 -5.22
C ALA A 213 2.06 -5.02 -4.77
N ALA A 214 1.75 -4.03 -5.60
CA ALA A 214 0.72 -3.02 -5.32
C ALA A 214 -0.68 -3.61 -5.15
N LYS A 215 -0.99 -4.72 -5.84
CA LYS A 215 -2.27 -5.42 -5.69
C LYS A 215 -2.39 -6.16 -4.36
N VAL A 216 -1.29 -6.72 -3.86
CA VAL A 216 -1.29 -7.61 -2.70
C VAL A 216 -1.03 -6.85 -1.40
N ASP A 217 -0.21 -5.84 -1.46
CA ASP A 217 0.18 -4.99 -0.34
C ASP A 217 -0.18 -3.52 -0.63
N LEU A 218 -1.25 -3.07 -0.02
CA LEU A 218 -1.83 -1.74 -0.21
C LEU A 218 -1.18 -0.65 0.66
N PHE A 219 -0.25 -1.03 1.55
CA PHE A 219 0.36 -0.12 2.51
C PHE A 219 1.71 0.44 2.08
N ASN A 220 2.34 -0.18 1.08
CA ASN A 220 3.60 0.25 0.51
C ASN A 220 3.38 0.83 -0.91
N GLU A 221 4.21 1.80 -1.27
CA GLU A 221 4.13 2.51 -2.57
C GLU A 221 4.86 1.71 -3.67
N TRP A 222 4.40 0.49 -3.97
CA TRP A 222 4.99 -0.37 -5.01
C TRP A 222 4.82 0.17 -6.42
N GLU A 223 3.97 1.17 -6.61
CA GLU A 223 3.79 1.94 -7.84
C GLU A 223 5.10 2.59 -8.29
N GLU A 224 6.06 2.82 -7.38
CA GLU A 224 7.41 3.26 -7.73
C GLU A 224 8.08 2.35 -8.75
N LEU A 225 7.93 1.02 -8.61
CA LEU A 225 8.53 0.04 -9.53
C LEU A 225 7.87 0.09 -10.91
N ILE A 226 6.58 0.34 -10.95
CA ILE A 226 5.80 0.46 -12.19
C ILE A 226 6.22 1.73 -12.93
N MET A 227 6.26 2.87 -12.22
CA MET A 227 6.67 4.15 -12.78
C MET A 227 8.11 4.12 -13.29
N GLU A 228 9.03 3.54 -12.51
CA GLU A 228 10.42 3.36 -12.92
C GLU A 228 10.51 2.56 -14.24
N ALA A 229 9.78 1.45 -14.34
CA ALA A 229 9.76 0.63 -15.54
C ALA A 229 9.16 1.38 -16.75
N MET A 230 8.10 2.18 -16.55
CA MET A 230 7.49 3.02 -17.57
C MET A 230 8.47 4.09 -18.09
N VAL A 231 9.15 4.78 -17.16
CA VAL A 231 10.15 5.81 -17.49
C VAL A 231 11.32 5.22 -18.28
N GLU A 232 11.88 4.11 -17.84
CA GLU A 232 13.00 3.44 -18.52
C GLU A 232 12.61 2.86 -19.90
N THR A 233 11.32 2.59 -20.11
CA THR A 233 10.77 2.14 -21.41
C THR A 233 10.20 3.30 -22.24
N ARG A 234 10.38 4.55 -21.83
CA ARG A 234 9.93 5.79 -22.49
C ARG A 234 8.40 5.92 -22.62
N ARG A 235 7.64 5.30 -21.74
CA ARG A 235 6.17 5.43 -21.65
C ARG A 235 5.81 6.52 -20.65
N TYR A 236 6.09 7.72 -21.01
CA TYR A 236 6.09 8.87 -20.11
C TYR A 236 4.67 9.36 -19.78
N ASP A 237 3.80 9.38 -20.79
CA ASP A 237 2.39 9.77 -20.60
C ASP A 237 1.69 8.82 -19.61
N GLU A 238 1.95 7.51 -19.75
CA GLU A 238 1.42 6.50 -18.81
C GLU A 238 1.99 6.66 -17.40
N ALA A 239 3.26 7.04 -17.26
CA ALA A 239 3.88 7.28 -15.96
C ALA A 239 3.30 8.53 -15.28
N GLU A 240 2.98 9.59 -16.03
CA GLU A 240 2.32 10.80 -15.51
C GLU A 240 0.87 10.53 -15.11
N GLU A 241 0.14 9.76 -15.90
CA GLU A 241 -1.22 9.32 -15.59
C GLU A 241 -1.23 8.49 -14.30
N LEU A 242 -0.35 7.49 -14.19
CA LEU A 242 -0.20 6.66 -12.99
C LEU A 242 0.13 7.52 -11.76
N TYR A 243 1.07 8.46 -11.88
CA TYR A 243 1.39 9.38 -10.78
C TYR A 243 0.17 10.16 -10.32
N THR A 244 -0.60 10.69 -11.25
CA THR A 244 -1.80 11.47 -10.96
C THR A 244 -2.84 10.62 -10.23
N ASP A 245 -3.05 9.38 -10.68
CA ASP A 245 -3.98 8.43 -10.06
C ASP A 245 -3.54 8.03 -8.65
N VAL A 246 -2.24 7.77 -8.45
CA VAL A 246 -1.67 7.45 -7.14
C VAL A 246 -1.82 8.63 -6.18
N VAL A 247 -1.47 9.84 -6.59
CA VAL A 247 -1.65 11.04 -5.76
C VAL A 247 -3.12 11.24 -5.39
N ASP A 248 -4.02 11.12 -6.36
CA ASP A 248 -5.45 11.25 -6.12
C ASP A 248 -5.99 10.18 -5.16
N TYR A 249 -5.51 8.94 -5.27
CA TYR A 249 -5.85 7.85 -4.37
C TYR A 249 -5.38 8.14 -2.93
N TYR A 250 -4.09 8.45 -2.74
CA TYR A 250 -3.54 8.73 -1.41
C TYR A 250 -4.20 9.94 -0.75
N LEU A 251 -4.48 10.98 -1.51
CA LEU A 251 -5.20 12.16 -1.00
C LEU A 251 -6.64 11.83 -0.58
N ARG A 252 -7.34 10.97 -1.34
CA ARG A 252 -8.74 10.61 -1.06
C ARG A 252 -8.85 9.64 0.10
N GLU A 253 -8.06 8.59 0.11
CA GLU A 253 -8.17 7.49 1.08
C GLU A 253 -7.36 7.75 2.35
N CYS A 254 -6.12 8.22 2.23
CA CYS A 254 -5.21 8.41 3.34
C CYS A 254 -5.16 9.86 3.84
N GLY A 255 -5.50 10.85 3.02
CA GLY A 255 -5.42 12.28 3.34
C GLY A 255 -3.99 12.82 3.39
N ILE A 256 -3.03 12.09 2.86
CA ILE A 256 -1.61 12.44 2.77
C ILE A 256 -1.15 12.35 1.32
N TYR A 257 -0.03 12.99 1.00
CA TYR A 257 0.67 12.77 -0.28
C TYR A 257 1.49 11.49 -0.21
N PRO A 258 1.66 10.78 -1.35
CA PRO A 258 2.65 9.72 -1.45
C PRO A 258 4.06 10.26 -1.22
N SER A 259 5.05 9.38 -1.09
CA SER A 259 6.44 9.75 -0.85
C SER A 259 7.02 10.64 -1.95
N SER A 260 8.07 11.41 -1.63
CA SER A 260 8.77 12.24 -2.63
C SER A 260 9.45 11.42 -3.72
N ARG A 261 9.62 10.13 -3.52
CA ARG A 261 10.34 9.23 -4.43
C ARG A 261 9.62 9.03 -5.76
N LEU A 262 8.28 8.94 -5.74
CA LEU A 262 7.48 8.93 -6.97
C LEU A 262 7.70 10.21 -7.79
N LEU A 263 7.76 11.35 -7.11
CA LEU A 263 8.06 12.62 -7.75
C LEU A 263 9.49 12.67 -8.33
N GLU A 264 10.48 12.15 -7.59
CA GLU A 264 11.88 12.09 -8.02
C GLU A 264 12.06 11.26 -9.31
N ILE A 265 11.27 10.18 -9.47
CA ILE A 265 11.27 9.37 -10.69
C ILE A 265 10.79 10.20 -11.87
N LEU A 266 9.71 10.98 -11.73
CA LEU A 266 9.24 11.87 -12.79
C LEU A 266 10.19 13.02 -13.06
N GLU A 267 10.79 13.63 -12.05
CA GLU A 267 11.79 14.71 -12.23
C GLU A 267 13.04 14.21 -12.97
N LYS A 268 13.51 13.00 -12.66
CA LYS A 268 14.62 12.36 -13.37
C LYS A 268 14.32 12.19 -14.86
N TYR A 269 13.09 11.86 -15.19
CA TYR A 269 12.62 11.74 -16.54
C TYR A 269 12.56 13.09 -17.28
N SER A 270 11.97 14.10 -16.69
CA SER A 270 11.88 15.44 -17.26
C SER A 270 13.26 15.97 -17.71
N ASN A 271 14.33 15.58 -17.00
CA ASN A 271 15.70 15.93 -17.37
C ASN A 271 16.29 15.07 -18.51
N GLN A 272 15.65 13.96 -18.87
CA GLN A 272 16.10 13.07 -19.98
C GLN A 272 15.39 13.35 -21.31
N MET A 273 14.34 14.17 -21.32
CA MET A 273 13.68 14.60 -22.55
C MET A 273 14.62 15.46 -23.40
N ASN A 274 15.20 14.87 -24.43
CA ASN A 274 15.89 15.60 -25.48
C ASN A 274 14.85 16.09 -26.52
N HIS A 275 14.33 17.31 -26.32
CA HIS A 275 13.51 18.01 -27.31
C HIS A 275 14.32 18.52 -28.51
N ALA A 276 15.31 17.76 -28.96
CA ALA A 276 16.33 18.25 -29.88
C ALA A 276 15.86 18.64 -31.29
N HIS A 277 14.60 18.43 -31.65
CA HIS A 277 14.09 18.68 -32.99
C HIS A 277 12.66 19.25 -33.10
N GLU A 278 12.06 19.70 -31.98
CA GLU A 278 10.77 20.39 -32.09
C GLU A 278 10.98 21.88 -32.46
N ILE A 279 10.24 22.32 -33.48
CA ILE A 279 10.19 23.75 -33.85
C ILE A 279 9.52 24.50 -32.68
N LEU A 280 10.09 25.63 -32.27
CA LEU A 280 9.63 26.42 -31.12
C LEU A 280 8.12 26.75 -31.18
N GLU A 281 7.56 26.89 -32.36
CA GLU A 281 6.13 27.14 -32.61
C GLU A 281 5.25 25.97 -32.20
N ASN A 282 5.67 24.71 -32.49
CA ASN A 282 4.94 23.50 -32.08
C ASN A 282 5.00 23.32 -30.56
N ILE A 283 6.15 23.62 -29.94
CA ILE A 283 6.31 23.60 -28.48
C ILE A 283 5.39 24.64 -27.85
N GLN A 284 5.32 25.84 -28.43
CA GLN A 284 4.49 26.93 -27.94
C GLN A 284 2.99 26.62 -28.09
N GLU A 285 2.57 26.01 -29.21
CA GLU A 285 1.20 25.54 -29.40
C GLU A 285 0.79 24.45 -28.39
N GLY A 286 1.69 23.49 -28.09
CA GLY A 286 1.47 22.45 -27.08
C GLY A 286 1.42 22.98 -25.64
N MET A 287 2.02 24.16 -25.37
CA MET A 287 1.98 24.79 -24.05
C MET A 287 0.80 25.78 -23.88
N ASN A 288 0.07 26.13 -24.95
CA ASN A 288 -1.05 27.02 -24.85
C ASN A 288 -2.24 26.31 -24.17
N GLU A 289 -2.86 26.97 -23.19
CA GLU A 289 -4.12 26.51 -22.62
C GLU A 289 -5.20 26.43 -23.71
N GLN A 290 -5.96 25.30 -23.70
CA GLN A 290 -7.17 25.21 -24.51
C GLN A 290 -8.20 26.20 -23.97
N GLU A 291 -8.81 27.00 -24.84
CA GLU A 291 -9.65 28.19 -24.57
C GLU A 291 -10.86 28.00 -23.62
N GLU A 292 -11.08 26.84 -23.04
CA GLU A 292 -12.27 26.54 -22.22
C GLU A 292 -12.25 27.05 -20.76
N THR A 293 -11.16 27.66 -20.27
CA THR A 293 -11.00 27.97 -18.84
C THR A 293 -10.72 29.45 -18.50
N GLU A 294 -11.27 30.40 -19.19
CA GLU A 294 -11.05 31.83 -18.90
C GLU A 294 -11.62 32.36 -17.57
N ARG A 295 -12.22 31.52 -16.70
CA ARG A 295 -12.82 31.99 -15.43
C ARG A 295 -12.30 31.23 -14.22
N GLY A 296 -11.43 31.88 -13.46
CA GLY A 296 -10.96 31.42 -12.16
C GLY A 296 -9.47 31.10 -12.13
N GLY A 297 -8.96 30.68 -10.95
CA GLY A 297 -7.54 30.40 -10.78
C GLY A 297 -7.12 29.08 -11.44
N TYR A 298 -5.84 28.97 -11.72
CA TYR A 298 -5.23 27.78 -12.32
C TYR A 298 -5.12 26.65 -11.31
N PHE A 299 -5.80 25.52 -11.57
CA PHE A 299 -5.65 24.33 -10.76
C PHE A 299 -4.56 23.44 -11.33
N CYS A 300 -3.61 23.00 -10.49
CA CYS A 300 -2.58 22.08 -10.91
C CYS A 300 -2.29 21.03 -9.81
N SER A 301 -1.57 19.99 -10.16
CA SER A 301 -1.08 19.02 -9.19
C SER A 301 -0.06 19.67 -8.25
N TYR A 302 0.12 19.11 -7.06
CA TYR A 302 1.06 19.67 -6.07
C TYR A 302 2.51 19.76 -6.55
N PRO A 303 3.06 18.81 -7.31
CA PRO A 303 4.40 18.95 -7.87
C PRO A 303 4.55 20.15 -8.81
N VAL A 304 3.57 20.32 -9.70
CA VAL A 304 3.52 21.49 -10.60
C VAL A 304 3.40 22.78 -9.77
N PHE A 305 2.51 22.80 -8.78
CA PHE A 305 2.37 23.91 -7.84
C PHE A 305 3.71 24.26 -7.17
N ARG A 306 4.42 23.23 -6.65
CA ARG A 306 5.75 23.40 -6.02
C ARG A 306 6.77 24.00 -6.98
N GLY A 307 6.82 23.52 -8.22
CA GLY A 307 7.70 24.08 -9.26
C GLY A 307 7.41 25.53 -9.55
N ILE A 308 6.13 25.88 -9.77
CA ILE A 308 5.69 27.26 -10.00
C ILE A 308 5.97 28.14 -8.77
N TYR A 309 5.74 27.63 -7.56
CA TYR A 309 6.07 28.31 -6.30
C TYR A 309 7.55 28.68 -6.22
N GLN A 310 8.45 27.71 -6.50
CA GLN A 310 9.90 27.96 -6.50
C GLN A 310 10.31 28.99 -7.56
N ALA A 311 9.72 28.93 -8.75
CA ALA A 311 9.94 29.91 -9.81
C ALA A 311 9.44 31.30 -9.39
N SER A 312 8.24 31.37 -8.81
CA SER A 312 7.63 32.62 -8.32
C SER A 312 8.45 33.29 -7.24
N ILE A 313 9.03 32.55 -6.29
CA ILE A 313 9.97 33.11 -5.29
C ILE A 313 11.20 33.72 -5.96
N ARG A 314 11.78 33.07 -6.97
CA ARG A 314 12.93 33.62 -7.72
C ARG A 314 12.56 34.91 -8.45
N ILE A 315 11.38 34.94 -9.07
CA ILE A 315 10.85 36.14 -9.76
C ILE A 315 10.59 37.26 -8.74
N MET A 316 9.98 36.94 -7.59
CA MET A 316 9.70 37.92 -6.52
C MET A 316 10.97 38.62 -6.03
N LYS A 317 12.04 37.85 -5.79
CA LYS A 317 13.35 38.40 -5.38
C LYS A 317 13.90 39.46 -6.36
N ARG A 318 13.59 39.34 -7.64
CA ARG A 318 14.03 40.25 -8.70
C ARG A 318 13.06 41.43 -8.94
N THR A 319 11.76 41.10 -8.96
CA THR A 319 10.72 42.06 -9.37
C THR A 319 10.09 42.83 -8.21
N ARG A 320 10.26 42.29 -6.96
CA ARG A 320 9.60 42.76 -5.73
C ARG A 320 8.06 42.66 -5.80
N VAL A 321 7.51 41.83 -6.71
CA VAL A 321 6.09 41.57 -6.75
C VAL A 321 5.75 40.60 -5.59
N PRO A 322 4.89 40.97 -4.64
CA PRO A 322 4.60 40.16 -3.49
C PRO A 322 3.84 38.91 -3.89
N VAL A 323 4.20 37.77 -3.24
CA VAL A 323 3.55 36.50 -3.41
C VAL A 323 3.14 35.99 -2.01
N TYR A 324 1.89 35.55 -1.89
CA TYR A 324 1.36 35.01 -0.64
C TYR A 324 0.96 33.55 -0.83
N LEU A 325 1.27 32.73 0.16
CA LEU A 325 0.78 31.36 0.25
C LEU A 325 -0.38 31.32 1.25
N MET A 326 -1.53 30.83 0.81
CA MET A 326 -2.73 30.69 1.64
C MET A 326 -3.12 29.21 1.74
N LEU A 327 -3.23 28.70 2.96
CA LEU A 327 -3.80 27.38 3.23
C LEU A 327 -5.25 27.52 3.65
N CYS A 328 -6.17 26.98 2.87
CA CYS A 328 -7.60 26.95 3.18
C CYS A 328 -7.97 25.54 3.71
N THR A 329 -8.56 25.50 4.90
CA THR A 329 -9.03 24.25 5.54
C THR A 329 -10.51 24.39 5.89
N LEU A 330 -11.31 23.36 5.61
CA LEU A 330 -12.71 23.32 6.04
C LEU A 330 -12.80 22.67 7.43
N GLU A 331 -13.21 23.46 8.44
CA GLU A 331 -13.26 23.02 9.84
C GLU A 331 -14.48 23.58 10.57
N ASP A 332 -14.84 22.99 11.72
CA ASP A 332 -15.86 23.50 12.63
C ASP A 332 -15.28 24.60 13.58
N GLU A 333 -16.12 25.14 14.47
CA GLU A 333 -15.70 26.19 15.41
C GLU A 333 -14.60 25.74 16.39
N GLU A 334 -14.47 24.42 16.61
CA GLU A 334 -13.41 23.84 17.45
C GLU A 334 -12.16 23.41 16.65
N GLY A 335 -12.09 23.73 15.37
CA GLY A 335 -10.96 23.40 14.51
C GLY A 335 -10.93 21.94 14.05
N ARG A 336 -12.01 21.18 14.20
CA ARG A 336 -12.07 19.78 13.77
C ARG A 336 -12.56 19.68 12.34
N GLN A 337 -11.88 18.86 11.56
CA GLN A 337 -12.28 18.60 10.18
C GLN A 337 -13.51 17.69 10.09
N VAL A 338 -14.12 17.64 8.90
CA VAL A 338 -15.27 16.79 8.60
C VAL A 338 -14.92 15.32 8.81
N GLN A 339 -15.60 14.62 9.71
CA GLN A 339 -15.30 13.21 10.05
C GLN A 339 -15.95 12.19 9.11
N SER A 340 -17.09 12.53 8.49
CA SER A 340 -17.81 11.62 7.60
C SER A 340 -17.20 11.64 6.21
N GLU A 341 -16.67 10.50 5.76
CA GLU A 341 -15.96 10.33 4.49
C GLU A 341 -16.80 10.74 3.25
N THR A 342 -18.05 10.30 3.18
CA THR A 342 -18.98 10.68 2.10
C THR A 342 -19.26 12.19 2.07
N LYS A 343 -19.36 12.84 3.24
CA LYS A 343 -19.51 14.29 3.33
C LYS A 343 -18.20 15.01 3.00
N MET A 344 -17.08 14.47 3.41
CA MET A 344 -15.75 14.98 3.16
C MET A 344 -15.47 15.06 1.66
N ASN A 345 -15.66 13.98 0.93
CA ASN A 345 -15.48 13.93 -0.53
C ASN A 345 -16.41 14.92 -1.26
N LYS A 346 -17.65 15.05 -0.81
CA LYS A 346 -18.59 16.02 -1.34
C LYS A 346 -18.13 17.46 -1.10
N TYR A 347 -17.73 17.76 0.14
CA TYR A 347 -17.34 19.13 0.50
C TYR A 347 -15.98 19.50 -0.07
N SER A 348 -15.06 18.55 -0.25
CA SER A 348 -13.80 18.77 -0.95
C SER A 348 -14.02 19.25 -2.39
N ARG A 349 -14.84 18.53 -3.17
CA ARG A 349 -15.18 18.94 -4.55
C ARG A 349 -15.83 20.32 -4.60
N GLN A 350 -16.70 20.62 -3.64
CA GLN A 350 -17.38 21.90 -3.58
C GLN A 350 -16.43 23.02 -3.18
N LEU A 351 -15.51 22.76 -2.23
CA LEU A 351 -14.50 23.73 -1.81
C LEU A 351 -13.52 24.00 -2.96
N LYS A 352 -13.06 22.95 -3.69
CA LYS A 352 -12.24 23.11 -4.91
C LYS A 352 -12.88 24.13 -5.88
N LYS A 353 -14.16 23.93 -6.18
CA LYS A 353 -14.91 24.81 -7.07
C LYS A 353 -15.05 26.23 -6.52
N CYS A 354 -15.30 26.36 -5.21
CA CYS A 354 -15.40 27.67 -4.56
C CYS A 354 -14.08 28.43 -4.55
N VAL A 355 -12.97 27.74 -4.31
CA VAL A 355 -11.61 28.30 -4.39
C VAL A 355 -11.33 28.80 -5.79
N GLY A 356 -11.44 27.94 -6.80
CA GLY A 356 -11.16 28.29 -8.20
C GLY A 356 -11.95 29.52 -8.66
N GLU A 357 -13.26 29.57 -8.35
CA GLU A 357 -14.13 30.73 -8.74
C GLU A 357 -13.88 32.00 -7.91
N SER A 358 -13.16 31.90 -6.78
CA SER A 358 -12.94 33.02 -5.86
C SER A 358 -11.62 33.75 -6.06
N ILE A 359 -10.69 33.14 -6.78
CA ILE A 359 -9.35 33.67 -7.05
C ILE A 359 -9.25 34.17 -8.51
N ARG A 360 -8.17 34.86 -8.81
CA ARG A 360 -7.97 35.47 -10.16
C ARG A 360 -7.37 34.40 -11.08
N TYR A 361 -7.47 34.62 -12.39
CA TYR A 361 -6.85 33.80 -13.43
C TYR A 361 -5.34 33.59 -13.21
N SER A 362 -4.64 34.62 -12.74
CA SER A 362 -3.19 34.53 -12.43
C SER A 362 -2.85 33.83 -11.15
N ASP A 363 -3.82 33.48 -10.31
CA ASP A 363 -3.60 32.80 -9.05
C ASP A 363 -3.65 31.30 -9.28
N ILE A 364 -2.87 30.55 -8.49
CA ILE A 364 -2.66 29.13 -8.69
C ILE A 364 -3.10 28.39 -7.42
N TYR A 365 -3.76 27.26 -7.57
CA TYR A 365 -4.15 26.47 -6.41
C TYR A 365 -4.04 24.98 -6.66
N THR A 366 -3.87 24.24 -5.54
CA THR A 366 -3.73 22.77 -5.55
C THR A 366 -4.46 22.14 -4.38
N SER A 367 -4.82 20.88 -4.49
CA SER A 367 -5.26 20.07 -3.34
C SER A 367 -4.05 19.76 -2.46
N TYR A 368 -4.19 19.92 -1.13
CA TYR A 368 -3.14 19.64 -0.15
C TYR A 368 -3.53 18.57 0.87
N GLY A 369 -4.81 18.41 1.10
CA GLY A 369 -5.39 17.37 1.96
C GLY A 369 -6.84 17.11 1.59
N LYS A 370 -7.51 16.23 2.30
CA LYS A 370 -8.90 15.81 1.99
C LYS A 370 -9.88 16.99 1.85
N VAL A 371 -9.74 18.02 2.67
CA VAL A 371 -10.53 19.27 2.63
C VAL A 371 -9.63 20.48 2.79
N GLN A 372 -8.41 20.41 2.24
CA GLN A 372 -7.40 21.46 2.31
C GLN A 372 -6.91 21.81 0.92
N PHE A 373 -6.75 23.11 0.68
CA PHE A 373 -6.22 23.65 -0.58
C PHE A 373 -5.13 24.67 -0.27
N LEU A 374 -4.01 24.56 -0.99
CA LEU A 374 -2.98 25.59 -1.04
C LEU A 374 -3.27 26.50 -2.22
N ILE A 375 -3.17 27.81 -1.99
CA ILE A 375 -3.39 28.85 -2.97
C ILE A 375 -2.18 29.76 -2.98
N MET A 376 -1.65 30.05 -4.15
CA MET A 376 -0.61 31.04 -4.36
C MET A 376 -1.22 32.28 -5.00
N LEU A 377 -1.17 33.39 -4.27
CA LEU A 377 -1.72 34.69 -4.68
C LEU A 377 -0.55 35.59 -5.11
N ILE A 378 -0.57 36.04 -6.34
CA ILE A 378 0.51 36.82 -6.96
C ILE A 378 0.12 38.26 -7.17
N GLY A 379 0.98 39.17 -6.74
CA GLY A 379 0.80 40.61 -6.99
C GLY A 379 -0.34 41.27 -6.18
N LEU A 380 -0.72 40.70 -5.05
CA LEU A 380 -1.71 41.25 -4.13
C LEU A 380 -1.04 41.99 -2.97
N LYS A 381 -1.79 42.83 -2.28
CA LYS A 381 -1.41 43.36 -0.97
C LYS A 381 -1.92 42.42 0.10
N ARG A 382 -1.29 42.43 1.28
CA ARG A 382 -1.68 41.59 2.44
C ARG A 382 -3.16 41.76 2.81
N GLU A 383 -3.68 42.99 2.69
CA GLU A 383 -5.08 43.31 2.96
C GLU A 383 -6.05 42.64 1.98
N ASP A 384 -5.62 42.45 0.73
CA ASP A 384 -6.42 41.77 -0.30
C ASP A 384 -6.60 40.28 -0.05
N CYS A 385 -5.66 39.66 0.67
CA CYS A 385 -5.78 38.25 1.08
C CYS A 385 -7.03 38.03 1.97
N GLU A 386 -7.36 38.97 2.83
CA GLU A 386 -8.59 38.90 3.65
C GLU A 386 -9.85 38.99 2.81
N ILE A 387 -9.78 39.72 1.70
CA ILE A 387 -10.91 39.84 0.73
C ILE A 387 -11.12 38.49 0.04
N VAL A 388 -10.02 37.82 -0.37
CA VAL A 388 -10.07 36.48 -0.99
C VAL A 388 -10.64 35.45 0.00
N LYS A 389 -10.17 35.45 1.23
CA LYS A 389 -10.69 34.61 2.31
C LYS A 389 -12.20 34.78 2.51
N LYS A 390 -12.68 36.01 2.67
CA LYS A 390 -14.11 36.32 2.81
C LYS A 390 -14.93 35.87 1.58
N ARG A 391 -14.36 36.00 0.37
CA ARG A 391 -15.00 35.57 -0.86
C ARG A 391 -15.16 34.04 -0.93
N ILE A 392 -14.13 33.29 -0.59
CA ILE A 392 -14.17 31.84 -0.55
C ILE A 392 -15.23 31.37 0.46
N ASN A 393 -15.23 31.90 1.69
CA ASN A 393 -16.21 31.58 2.70
C ASN A 393 -17.65 31.87 2.25
N ARG A 394 -17.89 33.08 1.66
CA ARG A 394 -19.19 33.46 1.14
C ARG A 394 -19.67 32.56 0.01
N GLN A 395 -18.79 32.18 -0.90
CA GLN A 395 -19.10 31.24 -1.99
C GLN A 395 -19.41 29.83 -1.45
N PHE A 396 -18.64 29.35 -0.49
CA PHE A 396 -18.88 28.07 0.13
C PHE A 396 -20.23 28.03 0.87
N ALA A 397 -20.52 29.05 1.67
CA ALA A 397 -21.78 29.17 2.39
C ALA A 397 -22.98 29.27 1.42
N LYS A 398 -22.88 30.04 0.34
CA LYS A 398 -23.91 30.17 -0.69
C LYS A 398 -24.23 28.82 -1.37
N LYS A 399 -23.20 28.05 -1.71
CA LYS A 399 -23.36 26.76 -2.41
C LYS A 399 -23.70 25.60 -1.46
N ASN A 400 -23.42 25.74 -0.18
CA ASN A 400 -23.59 24.70 0.84
C ASN A 400 -24.23 25.24 2.13
N PRO A 401 -25.47 25.74 2.13
CA PRO A 401 -26.07 26.35 3.31
C PRO A 401 -26.07 25.45 4.54
N ARG A 402 -26.46 24.19 4.36
CA ARG A 402 -26.48 23.19 5.48
C ARG A 402 -25.10 22.84 6.03
N ALA A 403 -24.07 22.89 5.20
CA ALA A 403 -22.70 22.65 5.65
C ALA A 403 -22.14 23.87 6.37
N ALA A 404 -22.47 25.06 5.91
CA ALA A 404 -22.04 26.34 6.49
C ALA A 404 -22.63 26.65 7.87
N GLU A 405 -23.68 25.95 8.28
CA GLU A 405 -24.19 25.98 9.68
C GLU A 405 -23.20 25.36 10.67
N LYS A 406 -22.34 24.46 10.23
CA LYS A 406 -21.41 23.72 11.06
C LYS A 406 -19.94 23.96 10.73
N TYR A 407 -19.63 24.23 9.46
CA TYR A 407 -18.25 24.29 8.96
C TYR A 407 -18.00 25.62 8.25
N HIS A 408 -16.80 26.17 8.43
CA HIS A 408 -16.32 27.35 7.75
C HIS A 408 -14.94 27.09 7.15
N VAL A 409 -14.54 27.92 6.18
CA VAL A 409 -13.21 27.83 5.58
C VAL A 409 -12.26 28.69 6.39
N ASN A 410 -11.43 28.07 7.20
CA ASN A 410 -10.32 28.74 7.85
C ASN A 410 -9.16 28.92 6.86
N SER A 411 -8.51 30.08 6.89
CA SER A 411 -7.41 30.37 5.96
C SER A 411 -6.25 31.00 6.71
N ILE A 412 -5.09 30.37 6.58
CA ILE A 412 -3.82 30.86 7.13
C ILE A 412 -3.02 31.43 5.95
N VAL A 413 -2.49 32.65 6.09
CA VAL A 413 -1.72 33.33 5.04
C VAL A 413 -0.29 33.56 5.53
N CYS A 414 0.66 33.19 4.68
CA CYS A 414 2.08 33.44 4.87
C CYS A 414 2.59 34.34 3.74
N GLU A 415 3.30 35.41 4.08
CA GLU A 415 4.06 36.22 3.14
C GLU A 415 5.40 35.54 2.84
N LEU A 416 5.80 35.52 1.58
CA LEU A 416 7.00 34.82 1.12
C LEU A 416 8.19 35.74 0.97
#